data_0a09a7291f64f9da94ed121217a8a02e
#
_entry.id   0a09a7291f64f9da94ed121217a8a02e
#
_cell.length_a   1.000
_cell.length_b   1.000
_cell.length_c   1.000
_cell.angle_alpha   90.00
_cell.angle_beta   90.00
_cell.angle_gamma   90.00
#
_symmetry.space_group_name_H-M   'P 1'
#
loop_
_entity.id
_entity.type
_entity.pdbx_description
1 polymer ?
#
loop_
_entity_poly.entity_id
_entity_poly.type
_entity_poly.pdbx_seq_one_letter_code
_entity_poly.pdbx_strand_id
1 'polypeptide(L)'
;LPGIGDYTARAVMSFAFKKQVPMMDTNHRRIYNRVYFGVDSQKDDVLLKKAEEMFPKRSAYNWNQALMDIGSQFCTSRNPKCESCPLKRYCRATPAILTYIPPIKKKKKTIPFKQTDRYFRGRIIDMLREQKKVSKQSIITRFSQIPKARVVKILLILEKDGLIKTAKRSIVLP
;
A
#
# COMPACT_ATOMS: atom_id res chain seq x y z
N LEU A 1 15.51 -6.54 5.51
CA LEU A 1 16.02 -5.85 4.30
C LEU A 1 15.55 -4.40 4.31
N PRO A 2 16.40 -3.41 3.99
CA PRO A 2 15.99 -2.01 3.89
C PRO A 2 14.81 -1.85 2.91
N GLY A 3 13.79 -1.07 3.31
CA GLY A 3 12.60 -0.85 2.48
C GLY A 3 11.56 -1.99 2.48
N ILE A 4 11.81 -3.09 3.16
CA ILE A 4 10.85 -4.20 3.33
C ILE A 4 10.17 -4.07 4.69
N GLY A 5 8.92 -3.62 4.68
CA GLY A 5 8.08 -3.61 5.87
C GLY A 5 7.44 -4.98 6.15
N ASP A 6 6.81 -5.12 7.32
CA ASP A 6 6.19 -6.37 7.77
C ASP A 6 5.17 -6.94 6.76
N TYR A 7 4.30 -6.08 6.19
CA TYR A 7 3.38 -6.49 5.14
C TYR A 7 4.11 -7.10 3.93
N THR A 8 5.14 -6.41 3.40
CA THR A 8 5.87 -6.88 2.22
C THR A 8 6.60 -8.19 2.51
N ALA A 9 7.22 -8.32 3.68
CA ALA A 9 7.87 -9.55 4.11
C ALA A 9 6.87 -10.72 4.15
N ARG A 10 5.72 -10.57 4.80
CA ARG A 10 4.68 -11.58 4.91
C ARG A 10 4.07 -11.93 3.54
N ALA A 11 3.87 -10.95 2.67
CA ALA A 11 3.38 -11.17 1.31
C ALA A 11 4.37 -12.01 0.48
N VAL A 12 5.64 -11.66 0.51
CA VAL A 12 6.69 -12.44 -0.17
C VAL A 12 6.77 -13.86 0.40
N MET A 13 6.76 -14.01 1.73
CA MET A 13 6.76 -15.33 2.38
C MET A 13 5.56 -16.17 1.94
N SER A 14 4.36 -15.61 1.91
CA SER A 14 3.14 -16.33 1.54
C SER A 14 3.09 -16.66 0.04
N PHE A 15 3.33 -15.67 -0.82
CA PHE A 15 3.11 -15.84 -2.27
C PHE A 15 4.30 -16.46 -2.99
N ALA A 16 5.53 -16.03 -2.71
CA ALA A 16 6.71 -16.55 -3.38
C ALA A 16 7.26 -17.82 -2.72
N PHE A 17 7.31 -17.85 -1.39
CA PHE A 17 7.87 -18.96 -0.63
C PHE A 17 6.84 -19.95 -0.09
N LYS A 18 5.55 -19.76 -0.40
CA LYS A 18 4.43 -20.65 0.00
C LYS A 18 4.37 -20.93 1.51
N LYS A 19 4.92 -20.01 2.33
CA LYS A 19 4.87 -20.14 3.79
C LYS A 19 3.46 -19.88 4.31
N GLN A 20 3.08 -20.61 5.37
CA GLN A 20 1.77 -20.49 5.99
C GLN A 20 1.77 -19.31 6.97
N VAL A 21 1.69 -18.09 6.42
CA VAL A 21 1.69 -16.84 7.20
C VAL A 21 0.55 -15.92 6.75
N PRO A 22 -0.18 -15.28 7.68
CA PRO A 22 -1.18 -14.28 7.34
C PRO A 22 -0.49 -13.00 6.85
N MET A 23 -1.05 -12.38 5.83
CA MET A 23 -0.72 -11.01 5.44
C MET A 23 -1.56 -10.01 6.25
N MET A 24 -1.07 -8.77 6.33
CA MET A 24 -1.79 -7.70 7.02
C MET A 24 -1.67 -6.38 6.25
N ASP A 25 -2.37 -6.29 5.09
CA ASP A 25 -2.55 -5.05 4.36
C ASP A 25 -3.76 -4.26 4.86
N THR A 26 -4.07 -3.15 4.22
CA THR A 26 -5.23 -2.32 4.57
C THR A 26 -6.57 -3.03 4.40
N ASN A 27 -6.69 -3.99 3.48
CA ASN A 27 -7.89 -4.79 3.28
C ASN A 27 -8.06 -5.82 4.40
N HIS A 28 -6.99 -6.57 4.70
CA HIS A 28 -6.96 -7.55 5.78
C HIS A 28 -7.30 -6.91 7.13
N ARG A 29 -6.61 -5.80 7.48
CA ARG A 29 -6.90 -5.04 8.72
C ARG A 29 -8.36 -4.68 8.83
N ARG A 30 -8.94 -4.12 7.78
CA ARG A 30 -10.33 -3.71 7.74
C ARG A 30 -11.29 -4.88 7.87
N ILE A 31 -11.01 -6.01 7.21
CA ILE A 31 -11.85 -7.21 7.28
C ILE A 31 -11.77 -7.82 8.67
N TYR A 32 -10.57 -8.09 9.20
CA TYR A 32 -10.43 -8.66 10.54
C TYR A 32 -11.06 -7.75 11.60
N ASN A 33 -10.85 -6.43 11.50
CA ASN A 33 -11.48 -5.50 12.41
C ASN A 33 -13.00 -5.61 12.35
N ARG A 34 -13.60 -5.47 11.18
CA ARG A 34 -15.06 -5.46 11.01
C ARG A 34 -15.71 -6.79 11.35
N VAL A 35 -15.09 -7.89 10.98
CA VAL A 35 -15.64 -9.22 11.22
C VAL A 35 -15.62 -9.57 12.71
N TYR A 36 -14.52 -9.34 13.40
CA TYR A 36 -14.32 -9.85 14.76
C TYR A 36 -14.52 -8.79 15.85
N PHE A 37 -14.29 -7.51 15.56
CA PHE A 37 -14.34 -6.44 16.56
C PHE A 37 -15.42 -5.39 16.29
N GLY A 38 -16.02 -5.38 15.09
CA GLY A 38 -17.06 -4.42 14.76
C GLY A 38 -16.50 -3.14 14.10
N VAL A 39 -17.08 -1.99 14.46
CA VAL A 39 -16.72 -0.71 13.85
C VAL A 39 -15.56 0.00 14.54
N ASP A 40 -15.26 -0.36 15.77
CA ASP A 40 -14.19 0.25 16.56
C ASP A 40 -12.81 -0.25 16.07
N SER A 41 -11.91 0.70 15.84
CA SER A 41 -10.58 0.38 15.31
C SER A 41 -9.70 -0.29 16.36
N GLN A 42 -9.14 -1.43 16.05
CA GLN A 42 -8.17 -2.14 16.87
C GLN A 42 -6.74 -1.86 16.43
N LYS A 43 -5.79 -2.09 17.34
CA LYS A 43 -4.36 -2.01 17.07
C LYS A 43 -3.91 -3.17 16.18
N ASP A 44 -2.82 -2.95 15.43
CA ASP A 44 -2.28 -3.93 14.48
C ASP A 44 -1.87 -5.25 15.13
N ASP A 45 -1.32 -5.22 16.33
CA ASP A 45 -0.94 -6.41 17.10
C ASP A 45 -2.14 -7.30 17.45
N VAL A 46 -3.27 -6.67 17.87
CA VAL A 46 -4.53 -7.36 18.15
C VAL A 46 -5.09 -8.00 16.88
N LEU A 47 -5.09 -7.26 15.77
CA LEU A 47 -5.58 -7.77 14.48
C LEU A 47 -4.71 -8.90 13.95
N LEU A 48 -3.39 -8.79 14.10
CA LEU A 48 -2.45 -9.82 13.66
C LEU A 48 -2.63 -11.11 14.48
N LYS A 49 -2.74 -10.99 15.80
CA LYS A 49 -3.03 -12.13 16.67
C LYS A 49 -4.31 -12.84 16.24
N LYS A 50 -5.38 -12.07 15.97
CA LYS A 50 -6.65 -12.64 15.48
C LYS A 50 -6.48 -13.30 14.11
N ALA A 51 -5.68 -12.69 13.23
CA ALA A 51 -5.38 -13.27 11.92
C ALA A 51 -4.66 -14.62 12.05
N GLU A 52 -3.69 -14.73 12.95
CA GLU A 52 -2.94 -15.96 13.22
C GLU A 52 -3.83 -17.06 13.82
N GLU A 53 -4.73 -16.72 14.75
CA GLU A 53 -5.72 -17.66 15.32
C GLU A 53 -6.67 -18.24 14.26
N MET A 54 -7.09 -17.41 13.30
CA MET A 54 -8.08 -17.79 12.28
C MET A 54 -7.43 -18.32 11.01
N PHE A 55 -6.10 -18.34 10.95
CA PHE A 55 -5.38 -18.71 9.74
C PHE A 55 -5.50 -20.20 9.45
N PRO A 56 -5.82 -20.60 8.22
CA PRO A 56 -5.93 -22.00 7.87
C PRO A 56 -4.56 -22.69 7.92
N LYS A 57 -4.52 -23.93 8.38
CA LYS A 57 -3.28 -24.74 8.40
C LYS A 57 -2.71 -25.02 7.01
N ARG A 58 -3.53 -24.89 5.97
CA ARG A 58 -3.16 -25.09 4.55
C ARG A 58 -3.79 -23.99 3.73
N SER A 59 -3.29 -23.78 2.50
CA SER A 59 -3.85 -22.82 1.54
C SER A 59 -3.69 -21.34 1.93
N ALA A 60 -2.56 -20.97 2.53
CA ALA A 60 -2.24 -19.59 2.87
C ALA A 60 -2.40 -18.63 1.69
N TYR A 61 -1.95 -19.03 0.51
CA TYR A 61 -2.10 -18.26 -0.72
C TYR A 61 -3.57 -17.90 -0.98
N ASN A 62 -4.44 -18.93 -1.05
CA ASN A 62 -5.86 -18.72 -1.37
C ASN A 62 -6.57 -17.91 -0.30
N TRP A 63 -6.23 -18.12 0.98
CA TRP A 63 -6.80 -17.36 2.09
C TRP A 63 -6.46 -15.88 2.01
N ASN A 64 -5.17 -15.56 1.88
CA ASN A 64 -4.71 -14.18 1.75
C ASN A 64 -5.30 -13.51 0.49
N GLN A 65 -5.34 -14.22 -0.64
CA GLN A 65 -5.93 -13.71 -1.87
C GLN A 65 -7.43 -13.46 -1.73
N ALA A 66 -8.18 -14.39 -1.15
CA ALA A 66 -9.62 -14.24 -0.94
C ALA A 66 -9.96 -13.02 -0.05
N LEU A 67 -9.17 -12.76 0.99
CA LEU A 67 -9.36 -11.57 1.82
C LEU A 67 -9.03 -10.28 1.05
N MET A 68 -8.03 -10.27 0.17
CA MET A 68 -7.77 -9.13 -0.71
C MET A 68 -8.96 -8.87 -1.65
N ASP A 69 -9.51 -9.91 -2.25
CA ASP A 69 -10.65 -9.83 -3.17
C ASP A 69 -11.91 -9.34 -2.46
N ILE A 70 -12.24 -9.91 -1.30
CA ILE A 70 -13.35 -9.44 -0.46
C ILE A 70 -13.15 -7.98 -0.06
N GLY A 71 -11.93 -7.59 0.31
CA GLY A 71 -11.61 -6.23 0.71
C GLY A 71 -11.74 -5.20 -0.40
N SER A 72 -11.43 -5.59 -1.64
CA SER A 72 -11.52 -4.72 -2.81
C SER A 72 -12.91 -4.66 -3.41
N GLN A 73 -13.64 -5.77 -3.44
CA GLN A 73 -14.93 -5.89 -4.13
C GLN A 73 -16.13 -5.56 -3.23
N PHE A 74 -16.09 -6.01 -1.97
CA PHE A 74 -17.21 -5.92 -1.03
C PHE A 74 -16.91 -5.03 0.17
N CYS A 75 -15.86 -5.36 0.93
CA CYS A 75 -15.54 -4.68 2.19
C CYS A 75 -14.73 -3.41 1.96
N THR A 76 -15.22 -2.48 1.13
CA THR A 76 -14.53 -1.23 0.86
C THR A 76 -14.53 -0.28 2.07
N SER A 77 -13.62 0.71 2.09
CA SER A 77 -13.49 1.61 3.24
C SER A 77 -14.67 2.58 3.38
N ARG A 78 -15.19 3.09 2.26
CA ARG A 78 -16.22 4.16 2.26
C ARG A 78 -17.63 3.64 2.04
N ASN A 79 -17.81 2.79 1.05
CA ASN A 79 -19.12 2.26 0.65
C ASN A 79 -19.06 0.73 0.60
N PRO A 80 -19.03 0.04 1.74
CA PRO A 80 -18.99 -1.41 1.76
C PRO A 80 -20.32 -1.99 1.29
N LYS A 81 -20.23 -3.03 0.46
CA LYS A 81 -21.38 -3.75 -0.08
C LYS A 81 -21.79 -4.89 0.86
N CYS A 82 -22.21 -4.54 2.08
CA CYS A 82 -22.49 -5.52 3.13
C CYS A 82 -23.62 -6.49 2.77
N GLU A 83 -24.64 -6.02 2.01
CA GLU A 83 -25.77 -6.85 1.61
C GLU A 83 -25.36 -8.07 0.77
N SER A 84 -24.41 -7.91 -0.14
CA SER A 84 -23.89 -8.95 -1.03
C SER A 84 -22.57 -9.57 -0.54
N CYS A 85 -22.09 -9.18 0.65
CA CYS A 85 -20.81 -9.65 1.17
C CYS A 85 -20.90 -11.11 1.63
N PRO A 86 -19.99 -12.01 1.20
CA PRO A 86 -20.01 -13.41 1.63
C PRO A 86 -19.78 -13.59 3.13
N LEU A 87 -19.16 -12.59 3.80
CA LEU A 87 -18.92 -12.61 5.24
C LEU A 87 -20.07 -11.96 6.05
N LYS A 88 -21.17 -11.54 5.43
CA LYS A 88 -22.28 -10.82 6.08
C LYS A 88 -22.74 -11.48 7.38
N ARG A 89 -22.95 -12.81 7.36
CA ARG A 89 -23.47 -13.58 8.50
C ARG A 89 -22.53 -13.62 9.70
N TYR A 90 -21.22 -13.48 9.47
CA TYR A 90 -20.18 -13.58 10.49
C TYR A 90 -19.64 -12.21 10.92
N CYS A 91 -20.04 -11.15 10.23
CA CYS A 91 -19.45 -9.82 10.39
C CYS A 91 -20.16 -9.03 11.49
N ARG A 92 -19.46 -8.78 12.60
CA ARG A 92 -19.97 -7.99 13.73
C ARG A 92 -20.28 -6.54 13.36
N ALA A 93 -19.59 -5.97 12.37
CA ALA A 93 -19.81 -4.60 11.94
C ALA A 93 -21.03 -4.43 11.03
N THR A 94 -21.59 -5.51 10.46
CA THR A 94 -22.67 -5.41 9.45
C THR A 94 -23.89 -4.63 9.96
N PRO A 95 -24.46 -4.88 11.14
CA PRO A 95 -25.62 -4.13 11.61
C PRO A 95 -25.35 -2.62 11.72
N ALA A 96 -24.21 -2.26 12.34
CA ALA A 96 -23.83 -0.87 12.52
C ALA A 96 -23.54 -0.16 11.19
N ILE A 97 -22.91 -0.85 10.22
CA ILE A 97 -22.61 -0.27 8.91
C ILE A 97 -23.88 -0.04 8.10
N LEU A 98 -24.84 -0.96 8.14
CA LEU A 98 -26.08 -0.82 7.38
C LEU A 98 -27.00 0.28 7.94
N THR A 99 -26.92 0.58 9.22
CA THR A 99 -27.64 1.69 9.85
C THR A 99 -26.90 3.02 9.79
N TYR A 100 -25.59 3.01 9.43
CA TYR A 100 -24.77 4.21 9.40
C TYR A 100 -25.03 5.05 8.16
N ILE A 101 -25.52 6.28 8.37
CA ILE A 101 -25.61 7.31 7.32
C ILE A 101 -24.31 8.12 7.34
N PRO A 102 -23.40 7.93 6.36
CA PRO A 102 -22.14 8.64 6.37
C PRO A 102 -22.35 10.16 6.19
N PRO A 103 -21.69 11.00 6.99
CA PRO A 103 -21.75 12.43 6.78
C PRO A 103 -21.23 12.80 5.38
N ILE A 104 -21.87 13.74 4.71
CA ILE A 104 -21.46 14.25 3.40
C ILE A 104 -20.10 14.92 3.53
N LYS A 105 -19.02 14.17 3.30
CA LYS A 105 -17.66 14.74 3.28
C LYS A 105 -17.42 15.41 1.94
N LYS A 106 -17.15 16.72 1.96
CA LYS A 106 -16.63 17.44 0.76
C LYS A 106 -15.43 16.67 0.22
N LYS A 107 -15.46 16.29 -1.07
CA LYS A 107 -14.32 15.64 -1.73
C LYS A 107 -13.11 16.56 -1.65
N LYS A 108 -12.06 16.16 -0.92
CA LYS A 108 -10.76 16.85 -1.02
C LYS A 108 -10.29 16.72 -2.47
N LYS A 109 -9.94 17.85 -3.11
CA LYS A 109 -9.28 17.83 -4.43
C LYS A 109 -8.00 17.01 -4.32
N THR A 110 -7.96 15.86 -4.97
CA THR A 110 -6.76 15.04 -5.05
C THR A 110 -5.87 15.55 -6.16
N ILE A 111 -4.58 15.68 -5.89
CA ILE A 111 -3.58 16.02 -6.91
C ILE A 111 -3.53 14.85 -7.91
N PRO A 112 -3.63 15.10 -9.24
CA PRO A 112 -3.50 14.05 -10.24
C PRO A 112 -2.19 13.28 -10.08
N PHE A 113 -2.20 11.97 -10.27
CA PHE A 113 -1.03 11.10 -10.06
C PHE A 113 0.23 11.62 -10.78
N LYS A 114 0.10 12.08 -12.04
CA LYS A 114 1.20 12.63 -12.85
C LYS A 114 1.83 13.91 -12.27
N GLN A 115 1.20 14.54 -11.28
CA GLN A 115 1.69 15.74 -10.58
C GLN A 115 2.28 15.41 -9.20
N THR A 116 2.24 14.14 -8.78
CA THR A 116 2.77 13.70 -7.47
C THR A 116 4.27 13.43 -7.51
N ASP A 117 4.94 13.58 -6.36
CA ASP A 117 6.35 13.21 -6.22
C ASP A 117 6.58 11.71 -6.50
N ARG A 118 5.58 10.86 -6.20
CA ARG A 118 5.63 9.43 -6.52
C ARG A 118 5.80 9.17 -8.01
N TYR A 119 5.10 9.92 -8.87
CA TYR A 119 5.25 9.82 -10.31
C TYR A 119 6.66 10.21 -10.77
N PHE A 120 7.16 11.37 -10.29
CA PHE A 120 8.49 11.84 -10.68
C PHE A 120 9.62 10.94 -10.16
N ARG A 121 9.49 10.40 -8.95
CA ARG A 121 10.43 9.39 -8.41
C ARG A 121 10.53 8.18 -9.33
N GLY A 122 9.39 7.62 -9.77
CA GLY A 122 9.38 6.51 -10.72
C GLY A 122 10.04 6.85 -12.04
N ARG A 123 9.71 8.00 -12.64
CA ARG A 123 10.29 8.43 -13.92
C ARG A 123 11.79 8.69 -13.86
N ILE A 124 12.31 9.18 -12.74
CA ILE A 124 13.76 9.35 -12.53
C ILE A 124 14.45 7.99 -12.48
N ILE A 125 13.89 7.03 -11.75
CA ILE A 125 14.45 5.66 -11.69
C ILE A 125 14.41 5.00 -13.07
N ASP A 126 13.33 5.14 -13.84
CA ASP A 126 13.24 4.61 -15.21
C ASP A 126 14.35 5.21 -16.09
N MET A 127 14.56 6.53 -16.04
CA MET A 127 15.64 7.20 -16.78
C MET A 127 17.04 6.66 -16.42
N LEU A 128 17.27 6.37 -15.14
CA LEU A 128 18.53 5.81 -14.67
C LEU A 128 18.72 4.33 -15.07
N ARG A 129 17.64 3.57 -15.21
CA ARG A 129 17.70 2.19 -15.76
C ARG A 129 18.10 2.19 -17.23
N GLU A 130 17.58 3.12 -18.02
CA GLU A 130 17.86 3.24 -19.44
C GLU A 130 19.29 3.75 -19.71
N GLN A 131 19.73 4.78 -19.01
CA GLN A 131 20.97 5.51 -19.30
C GLN A 131 22.14 5.14 -18.39
N LYS A 132 21.93 4.28 -17.37
CA LYS A 132 22.90 3.84 -16.35
C LYS A 132 23.54 4.97 -15.53
N LYS A 133 23.83 6.13 -16.16
CA LYS A 133 24.50 7.27 -15.55
C LYS A 133 23.95 8.57 -16.12
N VAL A 134 23.43 9.48 -15.29
CA VAL A 134 22.80 10.74 -15.72
C VAL A 134 23.32 11.89 -14.87
N SER A 135 23.57 13.06 -15.48
CA SER A 135 23.91 14.25 -14.71
C SER A 135 22.71 14.83 -13.97
N LYS A 136 22.95 15.44 -12.81
CA LYS A 136 21.89 16.15 -12.06
C LYS A 136 21.19 17.20 -12.93
N GLN A 137 21.99 17.91 -13.78
CA GLN A 137 21.48 18.94 -14.67
C GLN A 137 20.54 18.34 -15.74
N SER A 138 20.90 17.20 -16.35
CA SER A 138 20.04 16.50 -17.32
C SER A 138 18.70 16.09 -16.72
N ILE A 139 18.69 15.62 -15.47
CA ILE A 139 17.43 15.30 -14.77
C ILE A 139 16.60 16.57 -14.55
N ILE A 140 17.20 17.67 -14.10
CA ILE A 140 16.49 18.94 -13.91
C ILE A 140 15.89 19.44 -15.22
N THR A 141 16.65 19.40 -16.33
CA THR A 141 16.17 19.80 -17.64
C THR A 141 15.03 18.90 -18.14
N ARG A 142 15.17 17.58 -17.97
CA ARG A 142 14.12 16.61 -18.37
C ARG A 142 12.79 16.80 -17.64
N PHE A 143 12.83 17.28 -16.39
CA PHE A 143 11.65 17.52 -15.56
C PHE A 143 11.40 19.02 -15.33
N SER A 144 11.64 19.85 -16.36
CA SER A 144 11.43 21.30 -16.32
C SER A 144 9.98 21.74 -16.04
N GLN A 145 8.99 20.83 -16.20
CA GLN A 145 7.58 21.07 -15.87
C GLN A 145 7.31 21.22 -14.36
N ILE A 146 8.28 20.93 -13.50
CA ILE A 146 8.20 21.18 -12.05
C ILE A 146 9.40 22.05 -11.59
N PRO A 147 9.22 22.83 -10.50
CA PRO A 147 10.29 23.68 -9.98
C PRO A 147 11.58 22.90 -9.70
N LYS A 148 12.73 23.47 -10.08
CA LYS A 148 14.06 22.90 -9.84
C LYS A 148 14.26 22.46 -8.38
N ALA A 149 13.83 23.28 -7.43
CA ALA A 149 13.91 22.94 -6.00
C ALA A 149 13.15 21.64 -5.65
N ARG A 150 12.03 21.38 -6.30
CA ARG A 150 11.26 20.15 -6.11
C ARG A 150 11.98 18.92 -6.68
N VAL A 151 12.58 19.04 -7.87
CA VAL A 151 13.42 17.96 -8.44
C VAL A 151 14.58 17.62 -7.50
N VAL A 152 15.28 18.65 -7.00
CA VAL A 152 16.39 18.46 -6.06
C VAL A 152 15.93 17.78 -4.78
N LYS A 153 14.78 18.17 -4.21
CA LYS A 153 14.19 17.51 -3.03
C LYS A 153 13.90 16.04 -3.31
N ILE A 154 13.33 15.71 -4.45
CA ILE A 154 13.05 14.33 -4.85
C ILE A 154 14.35 13.51 -4.94
N LEU A 155 15.41 14.04 -5.53
CA LEU A 155 16.69 13.38 -5.61
C LEU A 155 17.31 13.10 -4.23
N LEU A 156 17.26 14.07 -3.31
CA LEU A 156 17.71 13.88 -1.93
C LEU A 156 16.95 12.76 -1.21
N ILE A 157 15.63 12.68 -1.41
CA ILE A 157 14.82 11.62 -0.82
C ILE A 157 15.19 10.26 -1.43
N LEU A 158 15.35 10.17 -2.75
CA LEU A 158 15.74 8.92 -3.42
C LEU A 158 17.12 8.44 -2.96
N GLU A 159 18.07 9.36 -2.73
CA GLU A 159 19.40 9.04 -2.22
C GLU A 159 19.34 8.57 -0.76
N LYS A 160 18.57 9.28 0.09
CA LYS A 160 18.31 8.87 1.48
C LYS A 160 17.66 7.48 1.57
N ASP A 161 16.73 7.16 0.66
CA ASP A 161 16.07 5.86 0.56
C ASP A 161 16.99 4.77 -0.03
N GLY A 162 18.22 5.10 -0.42
CA GLY A 162 19.19 4.16 -1.00
C GLY A 162 18.85 3.71 -2.42
N LEU A 163 17.95 4.41 -3.11
CA LEU A 163 17.49 4.06 -4.45
C LEU A 163 18.34 4.65 -5.57
N ILE A 164 19.17 5.67 -5.26
CA ILE A 164 20.17 6.25 -6.14
C ILE A 164 21.45 6.57 -5.37
N LYS A 165 22.55 6.73 -6.07
CA LYS A 165 23.83 7.22 -5.53
C LYS A 165 24.35 8.39 -6.35
N THR A 166 24.85 9.42 -5.67
CA THR A 166 25.55 10.53 -6.33
C THR A 166 27.04 10.18 -6.46
N ALA A 167 27.52 10.10 -7.68
CA ALA A 167 28.94 9.83 -8.02
C ALA A 167 29.53 11.02 -8.72
N LYS A 168 30.35 11.82 -8.02
CA LYS A 168 30.96 13.06 -8.53
C LYS A 168 29.94 14.03 -9.13
N ARG A 169 29.78 14.03 -10.48
CA ARG A 169 28.82 14.90 -11.21
C ARG A 169 27.61 14.16 -11.78
N SER A 170 27.44 12.90 -11.43
CA SER A 170 26.41 12.05 -12.00
C SER A 170 25.63 11.29 -10.92
N ILE A 171 24.44 10.86 -11.28
CA ILE A 171 23.55 10.04 -10.48
C ILE A 171 23.45 8.68 -11.14
N VAL A 172 23.53 7.62 -10.33
CA VAL A 172 23.50 6.21 -10.76
C VAL A 172 22.56 5.42 -9.85
N LEU A 173 22.14 4.25 -10.29
CA LEU A 173 21.52 3.24 -9.39
C LEU A 173 22.60 2.61 -8.51
N PRO A 174 22.24 2.12 -7.31
CA PRO A 174 23.16 1.43 -6.40
C PRO A 174 23.82 0.20 -7.02
#